data_fd9b6146f69bc6ffc46b3bd2354d57b8
#
_entry.id   fd9b6146f69bc6ffc46b3bd2354d57b8
#
_cell.length_a   1.000
_cell.length_b   1.000
_cell.length_c   1.000
_cell.angle_alpha   90.00
_cell.angle_beta   90.00
_cell.angle_gamma   90.00
#
_symmetry.space_group_name_H-M   'P 1'
#
loop_
_entity.id
_entity.type
_entity.pdbx_description
1 polymer ?
#
loop_
_entity_poly.entity_id
_entity_poly.type
_entity_poly.pdbx_seq_one_letter_code
_entity_poly.pdbx_strand_id
1 'polypeptide(L)'
;MDPVPASQSAGQISADGQFRWDGQQWVPLGAGHRVPTPWTRPMQLAAAGLLALSAIVGVITTLVFYNHDAVVRALHAQGTAIPAGTTEDTVVNITIGFAIAFAIGVAIIELVGAVGSYLGWRWVFWPVLVIFGLTAIGALIGLVSFARVNASPMGVGGLLLSELLDLAGAAVFVWMLVGLVKYGPWAMKRPGT
;
A
#
# COMPACT_ATOMS: atom_id res chain seq x y z
N MET A 1 -56.78 -23.16 6.65
CA MET A 1 -56.15 -21.86 6.98
C MET A 1 -54.65 -22.06 6.79
N ASP A 2 -54.15 -21.60 5.69
CA ASP A 2 -52.71 -21.65 5.45
C ASP A 2 -51.99 -20.67 6.40
N PRO A 3 -50.84 -21.06 6.97
CA PRO A 3 -50.10 -20.19 7.86
C PRO A 3 -49.65 -18.92 7.10
N VAL A 4 -50.02 -17.75 7.64
CA VAL A 4 -49.56 -16.46 7.16
C VAL A 4 -48.02 -16.50 7.18
N PRO A 5 -47.33 -16.30 6.05
CA PRO A 5 -45.88 -16.33 6.03
C PRO A 5 -45.35 -15.24 6.97
N ALA A 6 -44.39 -15.59 7.84
CA ALA A 6 -43.72 -14.69 8.73
C ALA A 6 -43.34 -13.42 7.97
N SER A 7 -43.69 -12.24 8.50
CA SER A 7 -43.45 -10.96 7.88
C SER A 7 -41.98 -10.80 7.49
N GLN A 8 -41.70 -10.96 6.19
CA GLN A 8 -40.36 -10.73 5.67
C GLN A 8 -40.04 -9.24 5.82
N SER A 9 -39.07 -8.93 6.63
CA SER A 9 -38.64 -7.54 6.81
C SER A 9 -37.91 -7.03 5.57
N ALA A 10 -38.21 -5.81 5.13
CA ALA A 10 -37.49 -5.16 4.06
C ALA A 10 -35.97 -5.18 4.35
N GLY A 11 -35.19 -5.57 3.35
CA GLY A 11 -33.72 -5.72 3.49
C GLY A 11 -33.24 -7.16 3.71
N GLN A 12 -34.15 -8.12 3.92
CA GLN A 12 -33.79 -9.54 4.07
C GLN A 12 -33.14 -10.07 2.78
N ILE A 13 -32.05 -10.83 2.94
CA ILE A 13 -31.34 -11.48 1.81
C ILE A 13 -31.83 -12.92 1.70
N SER A 14 -32.06 -13.38 0.46
CA SER A 14 -32.44 -14.77 0.15
C SER A 14 -31.36 -15.77 0.61
N ALA A 15 -31.74 -17.01 0.89
CA ALA A 15 -30.83 -18.05 1.38
C ALA A 15 -29.64 -18.33 0.43
N ASP A 16 -29.82 -18.12 -0.88
CA ASP A 16 -28.79 -18.23 -1.91
C ASP A 16 -27.96 -16.94 -2.07
N GLY A 17 -28.33 -15.86 -1.33
CA GLY A 17 -27.63 -14.58 -1.35
C GLY A 17 -27.73 -13.79 -2.67
N GLN A 18 -28.65 -14.16 -3.57
CA GLN A 18 -28.77 -13.54 -4.89
C GLN A 18 -29.82 -12.44 -4.95
N PHE A 19 -30.75 -12.41 -4.00
CA PHE A 19 -31.88 -11.48 -3.97
C PHE A 19 -32.00 -10.79 -2.62
N ARG A 20 -32.52 -9.56 -2.62
CA ARG A 20 -32.92 -8.80 -1.43
C ARG A 20 -34.41 -8.52 -1.49
N TRP A 21 -35.12 -8.73 -0.39
CA TRP A 21 -36.52 -8.37 -0.26
C TRP A 21 -36.63 -6.85 -0.09
N ASP A 22 -37.33 -6.15 -0.99
CA ASP A 22 -37.53 -4.68 -0.93
C ASP A 22 -38.77 -4.28 -0.11
N GLY A 23 -39.51 -5.24 0.37
CA GLY A 23 -40.78 -5.07 1.04
C GLY A 23 -41.97 -5.49 0.21
N GLN A 24 -41.82 -5.70 -1.11
CA GLN A 24 -42.88 -6.12 -2.02
C GLN A 24 -42.43 -7.31 -2.90
N GLN A 25 -41.15 -7.36 -3.29
CA GLN A 25 -40.61 -8.42 -4.18
C GLN A 25 -39.14 -8.69 -3.89
N TRP A 26 -38.66 -9.83 -4.35
CA TRP A 26 -37.23 -10.18 -4.35
C TRP A 26 -36.52 -9.47 -5.51
N VAL A 27 -35.69 -8.47 -5.20
CA VAL A 27 -34.90 -7.73 -6.17
C VAL A 27 -33.51 -8.39 -6.27
N PRO A 28 -33.01 -8.73 -7.48
CA PRO A 28 -31.69 -9.30 -7.64
C PRO A 28 -30.61 -8.37 -7.04
N LEU A 29 -29.79 -8.91 -6.17
CA LEU A 29 -28.54 -8.26 -5.78
C LEU A 29 -27.63 -8.39 -7.00
N GLY A 30 -27.40 -7.29 -7.72
CA GLY A 30 -26.64 -7.30 -8.98
C GLY A 30 -25.35 -8.12 -8.88
N ALA A 31 -24.97 -8.77 -9.97
CA ALA A 31 -23.76 -9.59 -10.07
C ALA A 31 -22.53 -8.76 -9.69
N GLY A 32 -22.09 -8.85 -8.43
CA GLY A 32 -20.96 -8.06 -7.90
C GLY A 32 -21.18 -7.47 -6.52
N HIS A 33 -22.40 -7.57 -5.95
CA HIS A 33 -22.63 -7.19 -4.55
C HIS A 33 -21.80 -8.11 -3.64
N ARG A 34 -20.93 -7.50 -2.83
CA ARG A 34 -20.11 -8.24 -1.85
C ARG A 34 -20.44 -7.75 -0.46
N VAL A 35 -20.41 -8.65 0.50
CA VAL A 35 -20.71 -8.35 1.90
C VAL A 35 -19.39 -8.16 2.65
N PRO A 36 -19.24 -7.07 3.41
CA PRO A 36 -18.08 -6.86 4.25
C PRO A 36 -17.95 -7.98 5.29
N THR A 37 -16.72 -8.41 5.56
CA THR A 37 -16.39 -9.28 6.69
C THR A 37 -15.83 -8.46 7.85
N PRO A 38 -15.65 -9.03 9.06
CA PRO A 38 -14.95 -8.34 10.16
C PRO A 38 -13.53 -7.88 9.79
N TRP A 39 -12.93 -8.44 8.74
CA TRP A 39 -11.59 -8.09 8.26
C TRP A 39 -11.57 -6.91 7.29
N THR A 40 -12.70 -6.61 6.65
CA THR A 40 -12.77 -5.58 5.58
C THR A 40 -12.29 -4.22 6.07
N ARG A 41 -12.92 -3.69 7.09
CA ARG A 41 -12.62 -2.32 7.56
C ARG A 41 -11.24 -2.19 8.21
N PRO A 42 -10.81 -3.09 9.11
CA PRO A 42 -9.45 -3.06 9.65
C PRO A 42 -8.37 -3.12 8.57
N MET A 43 -8.54 -3.97 7.54
CA MET A 43 -7.59 -4.10 6.43
C MET A 43 -7.50 -2.81 5.61
N GLN A 44 -8.63 -2.19 5.28
CA GLN A 44 -8.69 -0.91 4.57
C GLN A 44 -8.00 0.20 5.35
N LEU A 45 -8.24 0.28 6.67
CA LEU A 45 -7.65 1.30 7.54
C LEU A 45 -6.14 1.09 7.70
N ALA A 46 -5.69 -0.16 7.88
CA ALA A 46 -4.27 -0.47 7.98
C ALA A 46 -3.52 -0.12 6.68
N ALA A 47 -4.08 -0.50 5.52
CA ALA A 47 -3.50 -0.16 4.24
C ALA A 47 -3.46 1.37 4.01
N ALA A 48 -4.57 2.06 4.27
CA ALA A 48 -4.65 3.51 4.12
C ALA A 48 -3.68 4.25 5.05
N GLY A 49 -3.64 3.87 6.33
CA GLY A 49 -2.77 4.48 7.33
C GLY A 49 -1.29 4.27 7.03
N LEU A 50 -0.91 3.06 6.63
CA LEU A 50 0.48 2.76 6.31
C LEU A 50 0.94 3.46 5.03
N LEU A 51 0.12 3.51 3.98
CA LEU A 51 0.45 4.26 2.76
C LEU A 51 0.59 5.76 3.03
N ALA A 52 -0.32 6.35 3.82
CA ALA A 52 -0.21 7.76 4.19
C ALA A 52 1.04 8.05 5.03
N LEU A 53 1.37 7.16 5.97
CA LEU A 53 2.58 7.26 6.78
C LEU A 53 3.84 7.12 5.91
N SER A 54 3.89 6.13 5.02
CA SER A 54 4.99 5.91 4.07
C SER A 54 5.22 7.14 3.19
N ALA A 55 4.16 7.72 2.62
CA ALA A 55 4.24 8.92 1.80
C ALA A 55 4.88 10.10 2.56
N ILE A 56 4.44 10.35 3.79
CA ILE A 56 4.96 11.45 4.62
C ILE A 56 6.41 11.18 5.00
N VAL A 57 6.70 9.99 5.52
CA VAL A 57 8.05 9.62 5.97
C VAL A 57 9.02 9.58 4.79
N GLY A 58 8.60 9.04 3.63
CA GLY A 58 9.43 8.97 2.43
C GLY A 58 9.89 10.35 1.93
N VAL A 59 8.98 11.33 1.89
CA VAL A 59 9.33 12.70 1.53
C VAL A 59 10.24 13.34 2.56
N ILE A 60 9.91 13.23 3.87
CA ILE A 60 10.71 13.81 4.93
C ILE A 60 12.13 13.22 4.94
N THR A 61 12.25 11.89 4.87
CA THR A 61 13.57 11.23 4.86
C THR A 61 14.39 11.64 3.64
N THR A 62 13.77 11.76 2.47
CA THR A 62 14.47 12.24 1.28
C THR A 62 14.97 13.68 1.48
N LEU A 63 14.15 14.60 1.97
CA LEU A 63 14.56 15.99 2.20
C LEU A 63 15.64 16.14 3.27
N VAL A 64 15.63 15.29 4.29
CA VAL A 64 16.59 15.37 5.41
C VAL A 64 17.93 14.71 5.05
N PHE A 65 17.89 13.54 4.43
CA PHE A 65 19.09 12.72 4.24
C PHE A 65 19.76 12.91 2.88
N TYR A 66 19.02 13.28 1.81
CA TYR A 66 19.61 13.55 0.50
C TYR A 66 20.12 14.98 0.40
N ASN A 67 21.16 15.29 1.18
CA ASN A 67 21.88 16.55 1.10
C ASN A 67 23.21 16.36 0.32
N HIS A 68 23.84 17.48 -0.08
CA HIS A 68 25.05 17.49 -0.90
C HIS A 68 26.15 16.58 -0.34
N ASP A 69 26.51 16.78 0.93
CA ASP A 69 27.60 16.03 1.57
C ASP A 69 27.32 14.52 1.69
N ALA A 70 26.04 14.16 1.93
CA ALA A 70 25.63 12.76 2.02
C ALA A 70 25.71 12.08 0.66
N VAL A 71 25.32 12.76 -0.41
CA VAL A 71 25.38 12.21 -1.78
C VAL A 71 26.85 12.11 -2.24
N VAL A 72 27.70 13.11 -1.97
CA VAL A 72 29.15 13.04 -2.25
C VAL A 72 29.77 11.83 -1.55
N ARG A 73 29.53 11.66 -0.25
CA ARG A 73 30.05 10.50 0.50
C ARG A 73 29.59 9.17 -0.12
N ALA A 74 28.32 9.07 -0.52
CA ALA A 74 27.77 7.86 -1.12
C ALA A 74 28.41 7.57 -2.50
N LEU A 75 28.63 8.59 -3.34
CA LEU A 75 29.30 8.46 -4.63
C LEU A 75 30.74 7.93 -4.47
N HIS A 76 31.48 8.53 -3.53
CA HIS A 76 32.85 8.11 -3.24
C HIS A 76 32.91 6.68 -2.66
N ALA A 77 31.98 6.33 -1.75
CA ALA A 77 31.91 4.99 -1.18
C ALA A 77 31.55 3.91 -2.21
N GLN A 78 30.80 4.27 -3.26
CA GLN A 78 30.45 3.36 -4.35
C GLN A 78 31.54 3.28 -5.43
N GLY A 79 32.55 4.15 -5.40
CA GLY A 79 33.57 4.24 -6.45
C GLY A 79 33.01 4.66 -7.80
N THR A 80 31.92 5.43 -7.81
CA THR A 80 31.23 5.84 -9.04
C THR A 80 32.11 6.83 -9.81
N ALA A 81 32.51 6.46 -11.04
CA ALA A 81 33.25 7.35 -11.91
C ALA A 81 32.36 8.50 -12.41
N ILE A 82 32.90 9.74 -12.33
CA ILE A 82 32.21 10.90 -12.87
C ILE A 82 32.39 10.92 -14.38
N PRO A 83 31.30 11.03 -15.18
CA PRO A 83 31.41 11.07 -16.64
C PRO A 83 32.31 12.21 -17.14
N ALA A 84 33.08 11.93 -18.18
CA ALA A 84 33.96 12.94 -18.79
C ALA A 84 33.11 14.18 -19.23
N GLY A 85 33.59 15.38 -18.87
CA GLY A 85 32.92 16.63 -19.20
C GLY A 85 31.82 17.05 -18.21
N THR A 86 31.65 16.31 -17.11
CA THR A 86 30.68 16.62 -16.05
C THR A 86 31.44 16.92 -14.75
N THR A 87 30.95 17.86 -13.93
CA THR A 87 31.51 18.11 -12.59
C THR A 87 30.80 17.25 -11.56
N GLU A 88 31.48 16.99 -10.44
CA GLU A 88 30.92 16.27 -9.30
C GLU A 88 29.64 16.96 -8.79
N ASP A 89 29.68 18.30 -8.63
CA ASP A 89 28.52 19.08 -8.21
C ASP A 89 27.30 18.92 -9.14
N THR A 90 27.54 18.81 -10.44
CA THR A 90 26.47 18.58 -11.41
C THR A 90 25.82 17.20 -11.19
N VAL A 91 26.62 16.17 -10.99
CA VAL A 91 26.11 14.81 -10.73
C VAL A 91 25.33 14.78 -9.41
N VAL A 92 25.87 15.40 -8.36
CA VAL A 92 25.22 15.50 -7.04
C VAL A 92 23.87 16.21 -7.13
N ASN A 93 23.82 17.38 -7.78
CA ASN A 93 22.57 18.17 -7.91
C ASN A 93 21.52 17.41 -8.74
N ILE A 94 21.89 16.73 -9.80
CA ILE A 94 20.98 15.89 -10.59
C ILE A 94 20.46 14.74 -9.72
N THR A 95 21.33 14.08 -8.94
CA THR A 95 20.95 12.98 -8.05
C THR A 95 19.95 13.43 -6.98
N ILE A 96 20.21 14.56 -6.33
CA ILE A 96 19.29 15.14 -5.34
C ILE A 96 17.96 15.53 -5.98
N GLY A 97 17.99 16.23 -7.11
CA GLY A 97 16.78 16.64 -7.83
C GLY A 97 15.94 15.44 -8.26
N PHE A 98 16.57 14.39 -8.79
CA PHE A 98 15.88 13.14 -9.15
C PHE A 98 15.29 12.44 -7.93
N ALA A 99 16.04 12.33 -6.82
CA ALA A 99 15.57 11.71 -5.59
C ALA A 99 14.32 12.42 -5.02
N ILE A 100 14.33 13.76 -4.99
CA ILE A 100 13.18 14.54 -4.51
C ILE A 100 11.98 14.38 -5.46
N ALA A 101 12.18 14.49 -6.76
CA ALA A 101 11.10 14.35 -7.74
C ALA A 101 10.48 12.94 -7.67
N PHE A 102 11.33 11.92 -7.54
CA PHE A 102 10.89 10.53 -7.39
C PHE A 102 10.10 10.31 -6.09
N ALA A 103 10.61 10.82 -4.95
CA ALA A 103 9.92 10.73 -3.66
C ALA A 103 8.53 11.40 -3.69
N ILE A 104 8.42 12.57 -4.31
CA ILE A 104 7.13 13.25 -4.49
C ILE A 104 6.19 12.43 -5.37
N GLY A 105 6.69 11.87 -6.48
CA GLY A 105 5.90 11.03 -7.39
C GLY A 105 5.36 9.79 -6.68
N VAL A 106 6.21 9.10 -5.91
CA VAL A 106 5.80 7.93 -5.10
C VAL A 106 4.78 8.34 -4.05
N ALA A 107 5.01 9.45 -3.32
CA ALA A 107 4.09 9.92 -2.30
C ALA A 107 2.69 10.24 -2.86
N ILE A 108 2.59 10.81 -4.07
CA ILE A 108 1.31 11.03 -4.74
C ILE A 108 0.58 9.71 -5.00
N ILE A 109 1.29 8.70 -5.51
CA ILE A 109 0.72 7.37 -5.77
C ILE A 109 0.24 6.72 -4.46
N GLU A 110 1.04 6.78 -3.40
CA GLU A 110 0.70 6.25 -2.08
C GLU A 110 -0.51 6.97 -1.47
N LEU A 111 -0.59 8.30 -1.57
CA LEU A 111 -1.75 9.07 -1.08
C LEU A 111 -3.04 8.74 -1.84
N VAL A 112 -2.97 8.58 -3.17
CA VAL A 112 -4.12 8.10 -3.96
C VAL A 112 -4.52 6.69 -3.52
N GLY A 113 -3.55 5.81 -3.31
CA GLY A 113 -3.76 4.47 -2.75
C GLY A 113 -4.38 4.51 -1.35
N ALA A 114 -3.91 5.41 -0.48
CA ALA A 114 -4.44 5.59 0.87
C ALA A 114 -5.92 6.04 0.86
N VAL A 115 -6.25 7.06 0.07
CA VAL A 115 -7.63 7.54 -0.09
C VAL A 115 -8.53 6.44 -0.66
N GLY A 116 -8.10 5.78 -1.72
CA GLY A 116 -8.85 4.70 -2.35
C GLY A 116 -9.05 3.48 -1.44
N SER A 117 -8.05 3.15 -0.60
CA SER A 117 -8.15 2.11 0.43
C SER A 117 -9.14 2.49 1.51
N TYR A 118 -9.06 3.73 2.01
CA TYR A 118 -10.00 4.27 3.02
C TYR A 118 -11.45 4.25 2.53
N LEU A 119 -11.68 4.64 1.26
CA LEU A 119 -12.99 4.63 0.61
C LEU A 119 -13.43 3.22 0.16
N GLY A 120 -12.54 2.24 0.23
CA GLY A 120 -12.83 0.86 -0.13
C GLY A 120 -13.01 0.62 -1.63
N TRP A 121 -12.37 1.43 -2.49
CA TRP A 121 -12.45 1.26 -3.94
C TRP A 121 -11.87 -0.09 -4.35
N ARG A 122 -12.67 -0.89 -5.04
CA ARG A 122 -12.29 -2.28 -5.40
C ARG A 122 -11.09 -2.36 -6.34
N TRP A 123 -10.98 -1.43 -7.28
CA TRP A 123 -9.87 -1.41 -8.23
C TRP A 123 -8.54 -1.04 -7.57
N VAL A 124 -8.59 -0.20 -6.50
CA VAL A 124 -7.40 0.23 -5.73
C VAL A 124 -6.77 -0.94 -4.97
N PHE A 125 -7.53 -1.97 -4.64
CA PHE A 125 -6.98 -3.16 -3.97
C PHE A 125 -5.78 -3.75 -4.70
N TRP A 126 -5.83 -3.84 -6.03
CA TRP A 126 -4.78 -4.48 -6.81
C TRP A 126 -3.48 -3.68 -6.85
N PRO A 127 -3.46 -2.38 -7.23
CA PRO A 127 -2.23 -1.59 -7.14
C PRO A 127 -1.68 -1.51 -5.72
N VAL A 128 -2.53 -1.40 -4.69
CA VAL A 128 -2.09 -1.39 -3.29
C VAL A 128 -1.46 -2.72 -2.89
N LEU A 129 -2.03 -3.85 -3.31
CA LEU A 129 -1.43 -5.16 -3.10
C LEU A 129 -0.05 -5.27 -3.76
N VAL A 130 0.10 -4.72 -4.98
CA VAL A 130 1.40 -4.69 -5.67
C VAL A 130 2.39 -3.80 -4.93
N ILE A 131 2.00 -2.62 -4.48
CA ILE A 131 2.86 -1.72 -3.70
C ILE A 131 3.38 -2.45 -2.46
N PHE A 132 2.49 -3.03 -1.65
CA PHE A 132 2.92 -3.78 -0.46
C PHE A 132 3.71 -5.06 -0.79
N GLY A 133 3.49 -5.68 -1.95
CA GLY A 133 4.33 -6.75 -2.44
C GLY A 133 5.76 -6.30 -2.76
N LEU A 134 5.91 -5.12 -3.35
CA LEU A 134 7.21 -4.50 -3.61
C LEU A 134 7.91 -4.09 -2.31
N THR A 135 7.19 -3.55 -1.31
CA THR A 135 7.78 -3.26 0.01
C THR A 135 8.22 -4.53 0.72
N ALA A 136 7.48 -5.64 0.58
CA ALA A 136 7.91 -6.93 1.13
C ALA A 136 9.22 -7.45 0.49
N ILE A 137 9.41 -7.24 -0.82
CA ILE A 137 10.67 -7.52 -1.49
C ILE A 137 11.75 -6.54 -1.01
N GLY A 138 11.40 -5.25 -0.87
CA GLY A 138 12.27 -4.20 -0.33
C GLY A 138 12.83 -4.56 1.04
N ALA A 139 11.99 -5.05 1.96
CA ALA A 139 12.40 -5.51 3.28
C ALA A 139 13.46 -6.63 3.22
N LEU A 140 13.31 -7.59 2.31
CA LEU A 140 14.32 -8.65 2.13
C LEU A 140 15.65 -8.08 1.62
N ILE A 141 15.62 -7.12 0.70
CA ILE A 141 16.81 -6.47 0.16
C ILE A 141 17.42 -5.53 1.21
N GLY A 142 16.62 -4.84 2.00
CA GLY A 142 17.01 -3.93 3.07
C GLY A 142 17.89 -4.62 4.11
N LEU A 143 17.51 -5.81 4.54
CA LEU A 143 18.30 -6.63 5.47
C LEU A 143 19.72 -6.89 4.97
N VAL A 144 19.90 -7.10 3.66
CA VAL A 144 21.22 -7.28 3.05
C VAL A 144 21.96 -5.93 2.93
N SER A 145 21.22 -4.84 2.74
CA SER A 145 21.79 -3.49 2.53
C SER A 145 22.42 -2.92 3.81
N PHE A 146 22.06 -3.38 5.01
CA PHE A 146 22.72 -3.00 6.25
C PHE A 146 24.23 -3.28 6.22
N ALA A 147 24.68 -4.30 5.48
CA ALA A 147 26.10 -4.58 5.28
C ALA A 147 26.83 -3.48 4.47
N ARG A 148 26.09 -2.60 3.78
CA ARG A 148 26.60 -1.54 2.92
C ARG A 148 26.13 -0.15 3.36
N VAL A 149 25.86 0.04 4.63
CA VAL A 149 25.29 1.29 5.19
C VAL A 149 26.09 2.55 4.82
N ASN A 150 27.42 2.44 4.70
CA ASN A 150 28.28 3.58 4.35
C ASN A 150 28.13 4.03 2.89
N ALA A 151 27.56 3.20 2.03
CA ALA A 151 27.27 3.53 0.63
C ALA A 151 25.86 4.13 0.44
N SER A 152 25.10 4.31 1.50
CA SER A 152 23.76 4.94 1.47
C SER A 152 23.83 6.40 1.96
N PRO A 153 23.24 7.36 1.21
CA PRO A 153 23.12 8.74 1.71
C PRO A 153 22.27 8.84 2.99
N MET A 154 21.35 7.91 3.21
CA MET A 154 20.44 7.92 4.38
C MET A 154 21.13 7.56 5.71
N GLY A 155 22.31 6.93 5.67
CA GLY A 155 22.95 6.41 6.87
C GLY A 155 22.12 5.38 7.62
N VAL A 156 22.54 5.03 8.85
CA VAL A 156 21.86 4.00 9.67
C VAL A 156 20.41 4.39 10.02
N GLY A 157 20.19 5.63 10.42
CA GLY A 157 18.86 6.08 10.90
C GLY A 157 17.78 6.03 9.82
N GLY A 158 18.11 6.52 8.63
CA GLY A 158 17.20 6.48 7.48
C GLY A 158 16.91 5.05 7.02
N LEU A 159 17.94 4.18 6.99
CA LEU A 159 17.77 2.77 6.64
C LEU A 159 16.89 2.02 7.65
N LEU A 160 17.09 2.24 8.96
CA LEU A 160 16.24 1.63 9.99
C LEU A 160 14.78 2.04 9.85
N LEU A 161 14.53 3.32 9.59
CA LEU A 161 13.17 3.85 9.45
C LEU A 161 12.48 3.28 8.20
N SER A 162 13.17 3.24 7.07
CA SER A 162 12.63 2.62 5.85
C SER A 162 12.36 1.13 6.04
N GLU A 163 13.29 0.40 6.66
CA GLU A 163 13.16 -1.03 6.91
C GLU A 163 11.94 -1.35 7.80
N LEU A 164 11.70 -0.55 8.84
CA LEU A 164 10.51 -0.71 9.69
C LEU A 164 9.21 -0.52 8.91
N LEU A 165 9.16 0.45 7.99
CA LEU A 165 8.01 0.66 7.12
C LEU A 165 7.83 -0.49 6.12
N ASP A 166 8.91 -0.99 5.55
CA ASP A 166 8.90 -2.10 4.61
C ASP A 166 8.43 -3.40 5.29
N LEU A 167 8.88 -3.67 6.51
CA LEU A 167 8.41 -4.80 7.32
C LEU A 167 6.92 -4.68 7.67
N ALA A 168 6.46 -3.48 8.03
CA ALA A 168 5.04 -3.24 8.26
C ALA A 168 4.23 -3.43 6.97
N GLY A 169 4.74 -2.97 5.83
CA GLY A 169 4.16 -3.20 4.50
C GLY A 169 4.08 -4.69 4.15
N ALA A 170 5.15 -5.45 4.42
CA ALA A 170 5.17 -6.89 4.24
C ALA A 170 4.11 -7.61 5.09
N ALA A 171 3.91 -7.19 6.33
CA ALA A 171 2.86 -7.75 7.20
C ALA A 171 1.45 -7.47 6.64
N VAL A 172 1.20 -6.25 6.17
CA VAL A 172 -0.06 -5.88 5.52
C VAL A 172 -0.24 -6.66 4.22
N PHE A 173 0.80 -6.84 3.42
CA PHE A 173 0.77 -7.65 2.20
C PHE A 173 0.31 -9.08 2.48
N VAL A 174 0.92 -9.76 3.45
CA VAL A 174 0.53 -11.13 3.84
C VAL A 174 -0.92 -11.15 4.30
N TRP A 175 -1.34 -10.18 5.11
CA TRP A 175 -2.73 -10.09 5.56
C TRP A 175 -3.70 -9.90 4.40
N MET A 176 -3.37 -9.03 3.43
CA MET A 176 -4.18 -8.82 2.22
C MET A 176 -4.27 -10.07 1.37
N LEU A 177 -3.17 -10.84 1.21
CA LEU A 177 -3.17 -12.11 0.48
C LEU A 177 -4.08 -13.15 1.17
N VAL A 178 -3.99 -13.31 2.48
CA VAL A 178 -4.86 -14.22 3.23
C VAL A 178 -6.33 -13.80 3.09
N GLY A 179 -6.61 -12.50 3.20
CA GLY A 179 -7.95 -11.95 3.01
C GLY A 179 -8.48 -12.18 1.59
N LEU A 180 -7.63 -12.00 0.59
CA LEU A 180 -7.95 -12.24 -0.83
C LEU A 180 -8.33 -13.71 -1.08
N VAL A 181 -7.54 -14.65 -0.57
CA VAL A 181 -7.77 -16.10 -0.75
C VAL A 181 -9.06 -16.53 -0.02
N LYS A 182 -9.28 -16.04 1.20
CA LYS A 182 -10.45 -16.44 2.00
C LYS A 182 -11.75 -15.80 1.56
N TYR A 183 -11.73 -14.53 1.18
CA TYR A 183 -12.94 -13.72 1.04
C TYR A 183 -13.00 -12.93 -0.26
N GLY A 184 -11.87 -12.73 -0.93
CA GLY A 184 -11.73 -11.87 -2.10
C GLY A 184 -11.18 -10.46 -1.77
N PRO A 185 -11.12 -9.56 -2.77
CA PRO A 185 -10.56 -8.22 -2.60
C PRO A 185 -11.19 -7.48 -1.43
N TRP A 186 -10.36 -6.81 -0.61
CA TRP A 186 -10.73 -6.15 0.65
C TRP A 186 -11.40 -7.07 1.67
N ALA A 187 -11.14 -8.37 1.62
CA ALA A 187 -11.79 -9.38 2.44
C ALA A 187 -13.34 -9.27 2.39
N MET A 188 -13.89 -8.98 1.23
CA MET A 188 -15.32 -8.96 0.95
C MET A 188 -15.75 -10.25 0.29
N LYS A 189 -16.65 -11.00 0.91
CA LYS A 189 -17.15 -12.25 0.37
C LYS A 189 -18.38 -12.08 -0.53
N ARG A 190 -18.61 -13.06 -1.40
CA ARG A 190 -19.85 -13.16 -2.17
C ARG A 190 -20.98 -13.57 -1.22
N PRO A 191 -22.20 -13.05 -1.40
CA PRO A 191 -23.37 -13.58 -0.67
C PRO A 191 -23.53 -15.07 -0.93
N GLY A 192 -23.84 -15.83 0.12
CA GLY A 192 -24.09 -17.28 -0.02
C GLY A 192 -22.85 -18.19 -0.04
N THR A 193 -21.59 -17.65 0.15
CA THR A 193 -20.36 -18.45 0.28
C THR A 193 -19.79 -18.40 1.69
#